data_1ff647ef444ecd94fe1f8c72ad4c3e1e
#
_entry.id   1ff647ef444ecd94fe1f8c72ad4c3e1e
#
_cell.length_a   1.000
_cell.length_b   1.000
_cell.length_c   1.000
_cell.angle_alpha   90.00
_cell.angle_beta   90.00
_cell.angle_gamma   90.00
#
_symmetry.space_group_name_H-M   'P 1'
#
loop_
_entity.id
_entity.type
_entity.pdbx_description
1 polymer ?
#
loop_
_entity_poly.entity_id
_entity_poly.type
_entity_poly.pdbx_seq_one_letter_code
_entity_poly.pdbx_strand_id
1 'polypeptide(L)'
;MAIEAIRGLDLDDFSNIYFVCLSEHQERYQFLKGFQEELEDLGLSNKSQLIFLNKETKDQPETVYTAIKQAHITGPIFIKDSDNFFKAQYRGGNFVCFANLNSCGLIKPKNKSYIIIDSNGSISNIVEKQVISPHFCVGGYGFDSAQVFVEAVDAINFNAERYISNIIFQLILDGSLFVGEEVTEYRDWGTLEDWDRFKRTYATLFVDIDGTLVENSSSHFPPYIGNTPAIDANINILRTLYQSGKFKIILTTSRPEKYRSLTIKQMQKLDMPFDHLIMGLLHSKRIIINDYSRSNPYKSCDAINLKRNSDELKEILKESLGIEYDEL
;
A
#
# COMPACT_ATOMS: atom_id res chain seq x y z
N MET A 1 1.43 -6.14 4.80
CA MET A 1 0.19 -5.39 5.11
C MET A 1 0.33 -4.53 6.37
N ALA A 2 0.46 -5.07 7.59
CA ALA A 2 0.50 -4.26 8.82
C ALA A 2 1.60 -3.18 8.83
N ILE A 3 2.80 -3.48 8.38
CA ILE A 3 3.89 -2.50 8.25
C ILE A 3 3.56 -1.45 7.18
N GLU A 4 3.03 -1.86 6.04
CA GLU A 4 2.61 -0.91 5.00
C GLU A 4 1.49 0.03 5.49
N ALA A 5 0.58 -0.45 6.33
CA ALA A 5 -0.51 0.35 6.86
C ALA A 5 -0.06 1.56 7.68
N ILE A 6 1.12 1.48 8.32
CA ILE A 6 1.65 2.57 9.16
C ILE A 6 2.59 3.52 8.42
N ARG A 7 3.04 3.19 7.19
CA ARG A 7 3.99 4.03 6.42
C ARG A 7 3.46 5.41 6.05
N GLY A 8 2.15 5.61 6.10
CA GLY A 8 1.51 6.91 5.83
C GLY A 8 1.44 7.85 7.04
N LEU A 9 1.88 7.40 8.21
CA LEU A 9 1.86 8.18 9.46
C LEU A 9 3.23 8.75 9.78
N ASP A 10 3.27 9.91 10.43
CA ASP A 10 4.50 10.37 11.06
C ASP A 10 4.72 9.56 12.34
N LEU A 11 5.61 8.58 12.25
CA LEU A 11 5.82 7.64 13.34
C LEU A 11 6.65 8.25 14.50
N ASP A 12 7.23 9.43 14.32
CA ASP A 12 7.95 10.13 15.39
C ASP A 12 7.02 10.71 16.44
N ASP A 13 5.74 10.92 16.08
CA ASP A 13 4.69 11.32 17.01
C ASP A 13 4.35 10.26 18.08
N PHE A 14 4.76 9.00 17.86
CA PHE A 14 4.42 7.87 18.73
C PHE A 14 5.61 7.38 19.54
N SER A 15 5.45 7.29 20.86
CA SER A 15 6.46 6.71 21.77
C SER A 15 6.58 5.20 21.60
N ASN A 16 5.46 4.51 21.37
CA ASN A 16 5.40 3.06 21.19
C ASN A 16 4.41 2.69 20.08
N ILE A 17 4.72 1.61 19.37
CA ILE A 17 3.88 1.02 18.33
C ILE A 17 3.62 -0.44 18.72
N TYR A 18 2.35 -0.82 18.81
CA TYR A 18 1.95 -2.17 19.18
C TYR A 18 1.30 -2.88 18.01
N PHE A 19 1.87 -4.00 17.59
CA PHE A 19 1.26 -4.87 16.58
C PHE A 19 0.59 -6.05 17.27
N VAL A 20 -0.71 -6.17 17.11
CA VAL A 20 -1.50 -7.24 17.74
C VAL A 20 -1.68 -8.39 16.76
N CYS A 21 -1.25 -9.59 17.16
CA CYS A 21 -1.25 -10.79 16.33
C CYS A 21 -1.82 -11.98 17.11
N LEU A 22 -2.31 -13.00 16.40
CA LEU A 22 -2.65 -14.28 17.01
C LEU A 22 -1.41 -15.17 17.15
N SER A 23 -1.25 -15.83 18.30
CA SER A 23 -0.17 -16.81 18.54
C SER A 23 -0.17 -17.91 17.49
N GLU A 24 -1.37 -18.41 17.12
CA GLU A 24 -1.55 -19.42 16.08
C GLU A 24 -0.95 -18.99 14.73
N HIS A 25 -1.05 -17.71 14.38
CA HIS A 25 -0.44 -17.20 13.13
C HIS A 25 1.08 -17.27 13.18
N GLN A 26 1.69 -16.96 14.34
CA GLN A 26 3.13 -17.12 14.50
C GLN A 26 3.56 -18.58 14.45
N GLU A 27 2.82 -19.49 15.10
CA GLU A 27 3.10 -20.93 15.07
C GLU A 27 3.01 -21.48 13.64
N ARG A 28 2.00 -21.07 12.89
CA ARG A 28 1.73 -21.57 11.54
C ARG A 28 2.66 -20.98 10.47
N TYR A 29 2.94 -19.68 10.54
CA TYR A 29 3.61 -18.95 9.46
C TYR A 29 5.03 -18.52 9.82
N GLN A 30 5.44 -18.61 11.08
CA GLN A 30 6.79 -18.26 11.60
C GLN A 30 7.29 -16.89 11.10
N PHE A 31 6.39 -15.89 11.08
CA PHE A 31 6.64 -14.58 10.45
C PHE A 31 7.50 -13.65 11.31
N LEU A 32 7.70 -13.94 12.61
CA LEU A 32 8.31 -13.04 13.59
C LEU A 32 9.68 -12.52 13.15
N LYS A 33 10.55 -13.40 12.65
CA LYS A 33 11.90 -13.02 12.24
C LYS A 33 11.87 -11.99 11.10
N GLY A 34 11.15 -12.29 10.01
CA GLY A 34 11.05 -11.36 8.87
C GLY A 34 10.34 -10.05 9.24
N PHE A 35 9.39 -10.11 10.17
CA PHE A 35 8.72 -8.91 10.66
C PHE A 35 9.67 -8.01 11.47
N GLN A 36 10.55 -8.61 12.30
CA GLN A 36 11.56 -7.88 13.07
C GLN A 36 12.64 -7.28 12.17
N GLU A 37 13.11 -8.02 11.16
CA GLU A 37 14.06 -7.52 10.15
C GLU A 37 13.48 -6.28 9.42
N GLU A 38 12.21 -6.32 9.03
CA GLU A 38 11.55 -5.19 8.39
C GLU A 38 11.42 -3.97 9.32
N LEU A 39 11.11 -4.18 10.61
CA LEU A 39 11.09 -3.10 11.61
C LEU A 39 12.48 -2.51 11.84
N GLU A 40 13.53 -3.32 11.78
CA GLU A 40 14.92 -2.87 11.88
C GLU A 40 15.31 -1.99 10.68
N ASP A 41 14.98 -2.43 9.47
CA ASP A 41 15.22 -1.68 8.23
C ASP A 41 14.50 -0.31 8.22
N LEU A 42 13.36 -0.22 8.89
CA LEU A 42 12.61 1.02 9.08
C LEU A 42 13.07 1.87 10.28
N GLY A 43 14.02 1.39 11.08
CA GLY A 43 14.47 2.06 12.31
C GLY A 43 13.43 2.07 13.43
N LEU A 44 12.46 1.16 13.40
CA LEU A 44 11.32 1.12 14.33
C LEU A 44 11.48 0.08 15.47
N SER A 45 12.53 -0.73 15.47
CA SER A 45 12.71 -1.84 16.41
C SER A 45 12.63 -1.40 17.88
N ASN A 46 13.17 -0.23 18.21
CA ASN A 46 13.25 0.25 19.60
C ASN A 46 11.91 0.71 20.18
N LYS A 47 10.92 1.02 19.33
CA LYS A 47 9.59 1.50 19.76
C LYS A 47 8.44 0.60 19.33
N SER A 48 8.74 -0.52 18.67
CA SER A 48 7.74 -1.47 18.21
C SER A 48 7.68 -2.71 19.08
N GLN A 49 6.47 -3.15 19.40
CA GLN A 49 6.20 -4.33 20.22
C GLN A 49 5.12 -5.20 19.56
N LEU A 50 5.33 -6.52 19.53
CA LEU A 50 4.29 -7.46 19.13
C LEU A 50 3.56 -7.99 20.38
N ILE A 51 2.24 -7.93 20.33
CA ILE A 51 1.35 -8.49 21.34
C ILE A 51 0.71 -9.73 20.74
N PHE A 52 0.94 -10.89 21.33
CA PHE A 52 0.36 -12.15 20.88
C PHE A 52 -0.89 -12.49 21.70
N LEU A 53 -2.01 -12.67 21.00
CA LEU A 53 -3.25 -13.14 21.60
C LEU A 53 -3.33 -14.66 21.45
N ASN A 54 -3.71 -15.36 22.53
CA ASN A 54 -3.78 -16.82 22.54
C ASN A 54 -5.06 -17.38 21.84
N LYS A 55 -6.03 -16.52 21.57
CA LYS A 55 -7.29 -16.88 20.90
C LYS A 55 -7.84 -15.69 20.12
N GLU A 56 -8.66 -15.97 19.13
CA GLU A 56 -9.45 -14.98 18.43
C GLU A 56 -10.36 -14.20 19.39
N THR A 57 -10.46 -12.92 19.16
CA THR A 57 -11.39 -12.01 19.83
C THR A 57 -12.72 -11.97 19.08
N LYS A 58 -13.79 -11.59 19.73
CA LYS A 58 -15.12 -11.52 19.11
C LYS A 58 -15.23 -10.39 18.10
N ASP A 59 -14.52 -9.29 18.37
CA ASP A 59 -14.60 -8.06 17.62
C ASP A 59 -13.33 -7.22 17.80
N GLN A 60 -13.19 -6.17 16.99
CA GLN A 60 -12.05 -5.27 17.03
C GLN A 60 -11.89 -4.53 18.37
N PRO A 61 -12.95 -3.97 19.00
CA PRO A 61 -12.85 -3.40 20.34
C PRO A 61 -12.27 -4.35 21.40
N GLU A 62 -12.64 -5.64 21.36
CA GLU A 62 -12.08 -6.65 22.28
C GLU A 62 -10.58 -6.89 22.00
N THR A 63 -10.17 -6.85 20.73
CA THR A 63 -8.76 -6.94 20.36
C THR A 63 -7.94 -5.81 20.99
N VAL A 64 -8.41 -4.57 20.80
CA VAL A 64 -7.74 -3.38 21.35
C VAL A 64 -7.75 -3.39 22.87
N TYR A 65 -8.91 -3.69 23.49
CA TYR A 65 -9.05 -3.83 24.94
C TYR A 65 -8.04 -4.83 25.52
N THR A 66 -7.95 -6.02 24.91
CA THR A 66 -7.05 -7.07 25.36
C THR A 66 -5.59 -6.64 25.23
N ALA A 67 -5.24 -5.99 24.14
CA ALA A 67 -3.89 -5.44 23.92
C ALA A 67 -3.53 -4.39 24.97
N ILE A 68 -4.43 -3.45 25.25
CA ILE A 68 -4.24 -2.41 26.29
C ILE A 68 -3.98 -3.06 27.65
N LYS A 69 -4.79 -4.04 28.04
CA LYS A 69 -4.65 -4.74 29.33
C LYS A 69 -3.36 -5.55 29.39
N GLN A 70 -3.04 -6.31 28.34
CA GLN A 70 -1.86 -7.20 28.32
C GLN A 70 -0.55 -6.42 28.33
N ALA A 71 -0.47 -5.32 27.58
CA ALA A 71 0.75 -4.51 27.50
C ALA A 71 0.77 -3.31 28.48
N HIS A 72 -0.25 -3.19 29.36
CA HIS A 72 -0.38 -2.09 30.33
C HIS A 72 -0.28 -0.72 29.68
N ILE A 73 -0.93 -0.55 28.50
CA ILE A 73 -0.89 0.70 27.74
C ILE A 73 -1.66 1.78 28.50
N THR A 74 -1.05 2.95 28.65
CA THR A 74 -1.60 4.11 29.34
C THR A 74 -1.44 5.36 28.50
N GLY A 75 -2.22 6.42 28.83
CA GLY A 75 -2.18 7.68 28.11
C GLY A 75 -2.93 7.64 26.79
N PRO A 76 -2.68 8.62 25.90
CA PRO A 76 -3.33 8.69 24.59
C PRO A 76 -2.98 7.51 23.72
N ILE A 77 -3.96 7.05 22.93
CA ILE A 77 -3.77 5.96 21.96
C ILE A 77 -4.30 6.35 20.58
N PHE A 78 -3.66 5.81 19.56
CA PHE A 78 -4.14 5.83 18.20
C PHE A 78 -4.30 4.40 17.70
N ILE A 79 -5.52 4.03 17.35
CA ILE A 79 -5.87 2.72 16.79
C ILE A 79 -5.82 2.83 15.28
N LYS A 80 -5.08 1.93 14.63
CA LYS A 80 -4.95 1.87 13.17
C LYS A 80 -5.30 0.49 12.66
N ASP A 81 -6.27 0.41 11.75
CA ASP A 81 -6.57 -0.83 11.04
C ASP A 81 -5.40 -1.23 10.15
N SER A 82 -5.13 -2.53 10.05
CA SER A 82 -3.97 -3.07 9.33
C SER A 82 -4.23 -3.37 7.85
N ASP A 83 -5.48 -3.22 7.39
CA ASP A 83 -5.95 -3.58 6.05
C ASP A 83 -6.22 -2.36 5.15
N ASN A 84 -5.61 -1.24 5.46
CA ASN A 84 -5.68 -0.03 4.65
C ASN A 84 -4.46 0.86 4.85
N PHE A 85 -4.25 1.78 3.91
CA PHE A 85 -3.23 2.81 3.95
C PHE A 85 -3.87 4.18 3.84
N PHE A 86 -3.34 5.16 4.55
CA PHE A 86 -3.63 6.58 4.38
C PHE A 86 -2.50 7.43 4.95
N LYS A 87 -2.42 8.69 4.52
CA LYS A 87 -1.56 9.70 5.13
C LYS A 87 -2.38 10.56 6.07
N ALA A 88 -1.93 10.66 7.32
CA ALA A 88 -2.50 11.53 8.33
C ALA A 88 -1.41 12.06 9.26
N GLN A 89 -1.68 13.24 9.87
CA GLN A 89 -0.87 13.76 10.97
C GLN A 89 -1.58 13.47 12.29
N TYR A 90 -0.82 12.97 13.26
CA TYR A 90 -1.35 12.79 14.61
C TYR A 90 -1.41 14.15 15.34
N ARG A 91 -2.59 14.55 15.81
CA ARG A 91 -2.80 15.83 16.50
C ARG A 91 -3.08 15.69 18.00
N GLY A 92 -3.11 14.46 18.51
CA GLY A 92 -3.58 14.18 19.87
C GLY A 92 -5.09 14.33 20.01
N GLY A 93 -5.61 13.95 21.16
CA GLY A 93 -7.04 14.07 21.46
C GLY A 93 -7.92 12.95 20.92
N ASN A 94 -9.22 13.15 21.03
CA ASN A 94 -10.22 12.25 20.48
C ASN A 94 -10.53 12.65 19.03
N PHE A 95 -10.22 11.79 18.06
CA PHE A 95 -10.49 12.07 16.65
C PHE A 95 -10.78 10.79 15.85
N VAL A 96 -11.40 10.97 14.69
CA VAL A 96 -11.65 9.92 13.72
C VAL A 96 -11.06 10.32 12.38
N CYS A 97 -10.19 9.47 11.85
CA CYS A 97 -9.70 9.63 10.50
C CYS A 97 -10.79 9.28 9.49
N PHE A 98 -11.03 10.18 8.52
CA PHE A 98 -12.04 9.98 7.50
C PHE A 98 -11.55 10.39 6.12
N ALA A 99 -12.20 9.85 5.08
CA ALA A 99 -12.06 10.32 3.72
C ALA A 99 -13.43 10.61 3.10
N ASN A 100 -13.43 11.35 1.98
CA ASN A 100 -14.65 11.70 1.28
C ASN A 100 -14.92 10.71 0.13
N LEU A 101 -16.13 10.17 0.05
CA LEU A 101 -16.56 9.27 -1.01
C LEU A 101 -16.32 9.82 -2.43
N ASN A 102 -16.44 11.15 -2.59
CA ASN A 102 -16.29 11.81 -3.88
C ASN A 102 -14.82 11.93 -4.35
N SER A 103 -13.87 11.79 -3.43
CA SER A 103 -12.43 11.88 -3.72
C SER A 103 -11.72 10.53 -3.73
N CYS A 104 -12.42 9.47 -3.34
CA CYS A 104 -11.85 8.12 -3.30
C CYS A 104 -12.36 7.28 -4.48
N GLY A 105 -11.46 6.48 -5.05
CA GLY A 105 -11.81 5.50 -6.08
C GLY A 105 -12.75 4.39 -5.57
N LEU A 106 -12.65 3.20 -6.13
CA LEU A 106 -13.51 2.06 -5.81
C LEU A 106 -13.47 1.68 -4.32
N ILE A 107 -14.52 2.06 -3.60
CA ILE A 107 -14.78 1.58 -2.23
C ILE A 107 -16.13 0.87 -2.18
N LYS A 108 -16.30 -0.01 -1.18
CA LYS A 108 -17.59 -0.66 -0.91
C LYS A 108 -18.32 0.11 0.19
N PRO A 109 -19.17 1.10 -0.13
CA PRO A 109 -19.73 2.04 0.85
C PRO A 109 -20.48 1.33 1.99
N LYS A 110 -21.12 0.21 1.72
CA LYS A 110 -21.90 -0.56 2.71
C LYS A 110 -21.06 -1.22 3.81
N ASN A 111 -19.72 -1.25 3.65
CA ASN A 111 -18.80 -1.90 4.60
C ASN A 111 -18.06 -0.89 5.48
N LYS A 112 -18.38 0.39 5.40
CA LYS A 112 -17.70 1.47 6.13
C LYS A 112 -18.61 2.10 7.17
N SER A 113 -18.02 2.62 8.23
CA SER A 113 -18.69 3.54 9.18
C SER A 113 -18.70 4.95 8.60
N TYR A 114 -19.68 5.76 8.95
CA TYR A 114 -19.83 7.12 8.45
C TYR A 114 -19.98 8.12 9.61
N ILE A 115 -19.44 9.31 9.42
CA ILE A 115 -19.51 10.40 10.41
C ILE A 115 -20.26 11.61 9.87
N ILE A 116 -20.96 12.31 10.75
CA ILE A 116 -21.50 13.65 10.49
C ILE A 116 -20.61 14.63 11.23
N ILE A 117 -20.03 15.58 10.50
CA ILE A 117 -19.14 16.63 11.03
C ILE A 117 -19.91 17.95 11.00
N ASP A 118 -19.88 18.70 12.08
CA ASP A 118 -20.46 20.03 12.17
C ASP A 118 -19.53 21.11 11.60
N SER A 119 -19.99 22.36 11.59
CA SER A 119 -19.23 23.50 11.06
C SER A 119 -17.93 23.81 11.84
N ASN A 120 -17.77 23.26 13.04
CA ASN A 120 -16.59 23.45 13.89
C ASN A 120 -15.60 22.28 13.77
N GLY A 121 -15.89 21.30 12.91
CA GLY A 121 -15.08 20.10 12.75
C GLY A 121 -15.38 18.99 13.77
N SER A 122 -16.36 19.17 14.66
CA SER A 122 -16.74 18.19 15.66
C SER A 122 -17.66 17.12 15.06
N ILE A 123 -17.48 15.88 15.51
CA ILE A 123 -18.30 14.76 15.09
C ILE A 123 -19.58 14.75 15.93
N SER A 124 -20.71 14.97 15.31
CA SER A 124 -22.04 14.95 15.94
C SER A 124 -22.68 13.56 15.92
N ASN A 125 -22.27 12.69 14.97
CA ASN A 125 -22.77 11.33 14.87
C ASN A 125 -21.78 10.43 14.15
N ILE A 126 -21.78 9.14 14.50
CA ILE A 126 -21.05 8.08 13.82
C ILE A 126 -21.92 6.84 13.72
N VAL A 127 -22.06 6.26 12.53
CA VAL A 127 -22.94 5.12 12.27
C VAL A 127 -22.22 4.04 11.47
N GLU A 128 -22.31 2.81 11.93
CA GLU A 128 -21.72 1.63 11.29
C GLU A 128 -22.55 1.15 10.10
N LYS A 129 -21.87 0.90 8.97
CA LYS A 129 -22.44 0.27 7.75
C LYS A 129 -23.68 0.94 7.15
N GLN A 130 -23.89 2.22 7.45
CA GLN A 130 -24.97 3.01 6.90
C GLN A 130 -24.46 4.35 6.39
N VAL A 131 -24.66 4.62 5.11
CA VAL A 131 -24.27 5.88 4.47
C VAL A 131 -25.19 7.00 4.97
N ILE A 132 -24.67 7.87 5.82
CA ILE A 132 -25.40 9.03 6.40
C ILE A 132 -24.78 10.37 5.95
N SER A 133 -23.61 10.33 5.33
CA SER A 133 -22.85 11.47 4.84
C SER A 133 -21.85 11.01 3.76
N PRO A 134 -21.15 11.92 3.07
CA PRO A 134 -20.04 11.53 2.20
C PRO A 134 -18.74 11.16 2.96
N HIS A 135 -18.68 11.35 4.28
CA HIS A 135 -17.49 11.15 5.09
C HIS A 135 -17.48 9.75 5.72
N PHE A 136 -16.59 8.89 5.24
CA PHE A 136 -16.47 7.53 5.79
C PHE A 136 -15.19 7.37 6.62
N CYS A 137 -15.26 6.56 7.68
CA CYS A 137 -14.13 6.23 8.52
C CYS A 137 -13.13 5.33 7.79
N VAL A 138 -11.85 5.65 7.89
CA VAL A 138 -10.78 4.94 7.21
C VAL A 138 -9.97 3.99 8.11
N GLY A 139 -10.48 3.73 9.33
CA GLY A 139 -9.81 2.81 10.26
C GLY A 139 -8.64 3.44 11.03
N GLY A 140 -8.75 4.73 11.31
CA GLY A 140 -7.84 5.47 12.20
C GLY A 140 -8.65 6.18 13.28
N TYR A 141 -8.34 5.91 14.57
CA TYR A 141 -9.12 6.42 15.68
C TYR A 141 -8.21 6.85 16.83
N GLY A 142 -8.24 8.12 17.21
CA GLY A 142 -7.53 8.67 18.36
C GLY A 142 -8.41 8.72 19.60
N PHE A 143 -7.82 8.40 20.74
CA PHE A 143 -8.44 8.56 22.06
C PHE A 143 -7.45 9.25 23.00
N ASP A 144 -7.93 10.20 23.78
CA ASP A 144 -7.14 10.91 24.78
C ASP A 144 -6.55 9.99 25.85
N SER A 145 -7.19 8.85 26.09
CA SER A 145 -6.76 7.90 27.10
C SER A 145 -7.17 6.47 26.77
N ALA A 146 -6.22 5.55 26.87
CA ALA A 146 -6.45 4.11 26.81
C ALA A 146 -7.48 3.67 27.89
N GLN A 147 -7.45 4.30 29.06
CA GLN A 147 -8.38 3.97 30.15
C GLN A 147 -9.82 4.33 29.80
N VAL A 148 -10.05 5.49 29.17
CA VAL A 148 -11.40 5.90 28.71
C VAL A 148 -11.94 4.91 27.68
N PHE A 149 -11.10 4.44 26.75
CA PHE A 149 -11.49 3.41 25.81
C PHE A 149 -11.89 2.09 26.51
N VAL A 150 -11.08 1.65 27.48
CA VAL A 150 -11.35 0.43 28.25
C VAL A 150 -12.67 0.53 29.02
N GLU A 151 -12.90 1.65 29.72
CA GLU A 151 -14.13 1.89 30.48
C GLU A 151 -15.36 1.90 29.56
N ALA A 152 -15.25 2.51 28.37
CA ALA A 152 -16.33 2.51 27.39
C ALA A 152 -16.63 1.09 26.87
N VAL A 153 -15.60 0.27 26.61
CA VAL A 153 -15.79 -1.13 26.23
C VAL A 153 -16.46 -1.95 27.33
N ASP A 154 -16.08 -1.74 28.59
CA ASP A 154 -16.67 -2.43 29.76
C ASP A 154 -18.13 -2.00 30.00
N ALA A 155 -18.48 -0.73 29.72
CA ALA A 155 -19.84 -0.21 29.90
C ALA A 155 -20.83 -0.69 28.84
N ILE A 156 -20.36 -0.99 27.64
CA ILE A 156 -21.22 -1.39 26.53
C ILE A 156 -21.52 -2.90 26.57
N ASN A 157 -22.76 -3.23 26.89
CA ASN A 157 -23.26 -4.60 26.92
C ASN A 157 -23.97 -4.93 25.59
N PHE A 158 -23.18 -5.36 24.56
CA PHE A 158 -23.73 -5.74 23.27
C PHE A 158 -23.86 -7.27 23.15
N ASN A 159 -25.02 -7.73 22.69
CA ASN A 159 -25.24 -9.12 22.30
C ASN A 159 -24.76 -9.43 20.85
N ALA A 160 -24.29 -8.41 20.12
CA ALA A 160 -23.81 -8.47 18.73
C ALA A 160 -22.35 -8.06 18.63
N GLU A 161 -21.75 -8.25 17.46
CA GLU A 161 -20.42 -7.74 17.12
C GLU A 161 -20.34 -6.23 17.33
N ARG A 162 -19.28 -5.75 18.00
CA ARG A 162 -19.03 -4.34 18.26
C ARG A 162 -17.98 -3.82 17.27
N TYR A 163 -18.08 -2.54 16.97
CA TYR A 163 -17.12 -1.79 16.16
C TYR A 163 -16.56 -0.61 16.98
N ILE A 164 -15.40 -0.11 16.60
CA ILE A 164 -14.82 1.09 17.24
C ILE A 164 -15.80 2.27 17.13
N SER A 165 -16.55 2.35 16.03
CA SER A 165 -17.61 3.35 15.83
C SER A 165 -18.68 3.32 16.94
N ASN A 166 -19.04 2.16 17.48
CA ASN A 166 -19.99 2.02 18.58
C ASN A 166 -19.41 2.57 19.89
N ILE A 167 -18.12 2.35 20.14
CA ILE A 167 -17.42 2.88 21.32
C ILE A 167 -17.38 4.41 21.24
N ILE A 168 -17.02 4.95 20.07
CA ILE A 168 -17.00 6.40 19.84
C ILE A 168 -18.39 7.01 19.98
N PHE A 169 -19.42 6.37 19.42
CA PHE A 169 -20.80 6.84 19.55
C PHE A 169 -21.23 6.94 21.03
N GLN A 170 -20.93 5.92 21.83
CA GLN A 170 -21.23 5.95 23.26
C GLN A 170 -20.49 7.08 23.97
N LEU A 171 -19.21 7.25 23.69
CA LEU A 171 -18.43 8.35 24.28
C LEU A 171 -18.96 9.73 23.89
N ILE A 172 -19.46 9.92 22.66
CA ILE A 172 -20.12 11.15 22.23
C ILE A 172 -21.41 11.38 23.05
N LEU A 173 -22.22 10.33 23.27
CA LEU A 173 -23.42 10.41 24.11
C LEU A 173 -23.09 10.79 25.58
N ASP A 174 -21.95 10.34 26.08
CA ASP A 174 -21.43 10.64 27.41
C ASP A 174 -20.76 12.02 27.49
N GLY A 175 -20.79 12.81 26.40
CA GLY A 175 -20.30 14.18 26.33
C GLY A 175 -18.84 14.34 25.89
N SER A 176 -18.16 13.30 25.47
CA SER A 176 -16.81 13.40 24.88
C SER A 176 -16.86 14.05 23.50
N LEU A 177 -15.96 15.01 23.28
CA LEU A 177 -15.81 15.64 21.98
C LEU A 177 -14.85 14.82 21.10
N PHE A 178 -15.30 14.50 19.89
CA PHE A 178 -14.47 13.92 18.83
C PHE A 178 -14.40 14.87 17.64
N VAL A 179 -13.26 14.97 16.98
CA VAL A 179 -13.08 15.78 15.76
C VAL A 179 -12.80 14.89 14.56
N GLY A 180 -13.19 15.34 13.38
CA GLY A 180 -12.86 14.67 12.13
C GLY A 180 -11.46 15.07 11.65
N GLU A 181 -10.62 14.10 11.31
CA GLU A 181 -9.32 14.31 10.66
C GLU A 181 -9.38 13.76 9.24
N GLU A 182 -9.41 14.66 8.24
CA GLU A 182 -9.44 14.25 6.83
C GLU A 182 -8.08 13.74 6.42
N VAL A 183 -8.06 12.52 5.85
CA VAL A 183 -6.82 11.89 5.38
C VAL A 183 -6.61 12.08 3.89
N THR A 184 -5.37 11.89 3.47
CA THR A 184 -5.00 11.86 2.05
C THR A 184 -4.48 10.48 1.65
N GLU A 185 -4.48 10.19 0.35
CA GLU A 185 -3.94 8.95 -0.24
C GLU A 185 -4.56 7.66 0.36
N TYR A 186 -5.86 7.67 0.64
CA TYR A 186 -6.51 6.47 1.16
C TYR A 186 -6.50 5.31 0.15
N ARG A 187 -6.15 4.10 0.64
CA ARG A 187 -6.16 2.83 -0.11
C ARG A 187 -6.74 1.73 0.76
N ASP A 188 -7.75 1.05 0.24
CA ASP A 188 -8.40 -0.08 0.92
C ASP A 188 -7.74 -1.40 0.49
N TRP A 189 -7.45 -2.28 1.46
CA TRP A 189 -6.87 -3.61 1.25
C TRP A 189 -7.70 -4.71 1.93
N GLY A 190 -8.93 -4.39 2.30
CA GLY A 190 -9.80 -5.28 3.06
C GLY A 190 -10.22 -6.55 2.32
N THR A 191 -9.90 -6.69 1.01
CA THR A 191 -10.12 -7.92 0.25
C THR A 191 -8.85 -8.36 -0.47
N LEU A 192 -8.78 -9.66 -0.84
CA LEU A 192 -7.66 -10.17 -1.65
C LEU A 192 -7.55 -9.47 -2.99
N GLU A 193 -8.66 -9.04 -3.58
CA GLU A 193 -8.69 -8.29 -4.83
C GLU A 193 -8.07 -6.88 -4.65
N ASP A 194 -8.43 -6.18 -3.57
CA ASP A 194 -7.88 -4.86 -3.27
C ASP A 194 -6.38 -4.95 -2.98
N TRP A 195 -5.97 -5.99 -2.23
CA TRP A 195 -4.56 -6.26 -1.97
C TRP A 195 -3.78 -6.64 -3.23
N ASP A 196 -4.36 -7.41 -4.15
CA ASP A 196 -3.73 -7.72 -5.43
C ASP A 196 -3.59 -6.48 -6.30
N ARG A 197 -4.63 -5.64 -6.36
CA ARG A 197 -4.57 -4.35 -7.06
C ARG A 197 -3.45 -3.47 -6.49
N PHE A 198 -3.32 -3.40 -5.16
CA PHE A 198 -2.20 -2.68 -4.53
C PHE A 198 -0.84 -3.26 -4.93
N LYS A 199 -0.66 -4.58 -4.92
CA LYS A 199 0.60 -5.21 -5.34
C LYS A 199 0.97 -4.89 -6.79
N ARG A 200 0.00 -4.74 -7.66
CA ARG A 200 0.23 -4.36 -9.07
C ARG A 200 0.76 -2.94 -9.24
N THR A 201 0.63 -2.08 -8.21
CA THR A 201 1.26 -0.76 -8.23
C THR A 201 2.78 -0.81 -8.05
N TYR A 202 3.35 -1.98 -7.75
CA TYR A 202 4.79 -2.24 -7.65
C TYR A 202 5.16 -3.35 -8.62
N ALA A 203 6.15 -3.13 -9.45
CA ALA A 203 6.60 -4.17 -10.37
C ALA A 203 8.09 -4.08 -10.71
N THR A 204 8.67 -5.21 -11.08
CA THR A 204 9.93 -5.25 -11.79
C THR A 204 9.65 -5.47 -13.27
N LEU A 205 10.01 -4.49 -14.09
CA LEU A 205 9.81 -4.49 -15.52
C LEU A 205 11.07 -5.01 -16.23
N PHE A 206 10.94 -6.14 -16.94
CA PHE A 206 11.98 -6.64 -17.83
C PHE A 206 11.72 -6.08 -19.24
N VAL A 207 12.50 -5.08 -19.64
CA VAL A 207 12.23 -4.28 -20.84
C VAL A 207 13.26 -4.57 -21.93
N ASP A 208 12.77 -4.91 -23.12
CA ASP A 208 13.64 -5.05 -24.31
C ASP A 208 14.08 -3.68 -24.83
N ILE A 209 15.24 -3.60 -25.46
CA ILE A 209 15.81 -2.34 -25.97
C ILE A 209 15.43 -2.11 -27.43
N ASP A 210 15.79 -3.03 -28.31
CA ASP A 210 15.70 -2.84 -29.77
C ASP A 210 14.28 -3.13 -30.29
N GLY A 211 13.60 -2.12 -30.76
CA GLY A 211 12.19 -2.19 -31.18
C GLY A 211 11.20 -1.86 -30.07
N THR A 212 11.69 -1.55 -28.85
CA THR A 212 10.88 -1.19 -27.66
C THR A 212 11.23 0.19 -27.12
N LEU A 213 12.51 0.47 -26.83
CA LEU A 213 12.99 1.77 -26.36
C LEU A 213 13.60 2.62 -27.48
N VAL A 214 14.22 1.93 -28.41
CA VAL A 214 14.79 2.52 -29.61
C VAL A 214 14.34 1.72 -30.81
N GLU A 215 14.35 2.32 -31.98
CA GLU A 215 14.08 1.57 -33.21
C GLU A 215 15.01 0.38 -33.36
N ASN A 216 14.52 -0.67 -34.00
CA ASN A 216 15.28 -1.91 -34.16
C ASN A 216 16.65 -1.66 -34.83
N SER A 217 17.71 -2.20 -34.26
CA SER A 217 19.09 -2.05 -34.71
C SER A 217 19.71 -3.38 -35.13
N SER A 218 20.83 -3.30 -35.83
CA SER A 218 21.61 -4.47 -36.26
C SER A 218 23.10 -4.24 -36.04
N SER A 219 23.82 -5.35 -35.84
CA SER A 219 25.30 -5.36 -35.86
C SER A 219 25.88 -5.29 -37.29
N HIS A 220 25.07 -5.59 -38.30
CA HIS A 220 25.53 -5.81 -39.68
C HIS A 220 24.94 -4.84 -40.68
N PHE A 221 23.79 -4.24 -40.40
CA PHE A 221 23.07 -3.36 -41.32
C PHE A 221 22.58 -2.10 -40.58
N PRO A 222 22.50 -0.95 -41.28
CA PRO A 222 21.87 0.25 -40.69
C PRO A 222 20.39 0.02 -40.38
N PRO A 223 19.89 0.64 -39.33
CA PRO A 223 20.61 1.43 -38.33
C PRO A 223 21.45 0.56 -37.42
N TYR A 224 22.69 1.02 -37.16
CA TYR A 224 23.61 0.27 -36.29
C TYR A 224 23.30 0.46 -34.81
N ILE A 225 23.66 -0.55 -34.00
CA ILE A 225 23.55 -0.51 -32.54
C ILE A 225 24.19 0.81 -31.99
N GLY A 226 23.47 1.49 -31.14
CA GLY A 226 23.92 2.76 -30.50
C GLY A 226 23.53 4.03 -31.24
N ASN A 227 23.06 3.96 -32.49
CA ASN A 227 22.69 5.12 -33.32
C ASN A 227 21.25 5.06 -33.83
N THR A 228 20.39 4.32 -33.18
CA THR A 228 18.96 4.23 -33.53
C THR A 228 18.16 5.35 -32.89
N PRO A 229 17.11 5.86 -33.57
CA PRO A 229 16.17 6.82 -33.01
C PRO A 229 15.50 6.26 -31.74
N ALA A 230 15.18 7.15 -30.82
CA ALA A 230 14.41 6.83 -29.61
C ALA A 230 12.93 6.66 -29.92
N ILE A 231 12.27 5.80 -29.16
CA ILE A 231 10.81 5.75 -29.07
C ILE A 231 10.40 6.49 -27.81
N ASP A 232 10.37 7.83 -27.91
CA ASP A 232 10.28 8.76 -26.78
C ASP A 232 9.07 8.50 -25.88
N ALA A 233 7.93 8.13 -26.45
CA ALA A 233 6.73 7.82 -25.66
C ALA A 233 6.99 6.66 -24.67
N ASN A 234 7.65 5.60 -25.12
CA ASN A 234 7.98 4.43 -24.29
C ASN A 234 9.02 4.76 -23.22
N ILE A 235 10.03 5.56 -23.57
CA ILE A 235 11.05 6.01 -22.61
C ILE A 235 10.42 6.91 -21.54
N ASN A 236 9.57 7.84 -21.93
CA ASN A 236 8.93 8.78 -21.01
C ASN A 236 8.06 8.07 -19.97
N ILE A 237 7.21 7.13 -20.40
CA ILE A 237 6.38 6.39 -19.44
C ILE A 237 7.23 5.55 -18.47
N LEU A 238 8.28 4.88 -18.94
CA LEU A 238 9.16 4.11 -18.07
C LEU A 238 9.96 4.98 -17.10
N ARG A 239 10.36 6.18 -17.53
CA ARG A 239 11.00 7.18 -16.66
C ARG A 239 10.04 7.61 -15.54
N THR A 240 8.79 7.91 -15.86
CA THR A 240 7.76 8.26 -14.87
C THR A 240 7.56 7.14 -13.86
N LEU A 241 7.41 5.90 -14.34
CA LEU A 241 7.28 4.74 -13.46
C LEU A 241 8.49 4.56 -12.55
N TYR A 242 9.70 4.69 -13.08
CA TYR A 242 10.94 4.59 -12.28
C TYR A 242 11.02 5.69 -11.22
N GLN A 243 10.70 6.93 -11.57
CA GLN A 243 10.73 8.09 -10.67
C GLN A 243 9.72 7.98 -9.52
N SER A 244 8.64 7.23 -9.71
CA SER A 244 7.67 6.96 -8.63
C SER A 244 8.26 6.14 -7.47
N GLY A 245 9.42 5.52 -7.66
CA GLY A 245 10.06 4.62 -6.68
C GLY A 245 9.37 3.26 -6.50
N LYS A 246 8.29 3.01 -7.22
CA LYS A 246 7.49 1.79 -7.13
C LYS A 246 7.90 0.72 -8.16
N PHE A 247 8.67 1.11 -9.17
CA PHE A 247 9.06 0.22 -10.28
C PHE A 247 10.58 0.11 -10.37
N LYS A 248 11.04 -1.14 -10.51
CA LYS A 248 12.41 -1.43 -10.92
C LYS A 248 12.45 -1.77 -12.39
N ILE A 249 13.50 -1.34 -13.09
CA ILE A 249 13.67 -1.58 -14.53
C ILE A 249 14.92 -2.38 -14.78
N ILE A 250 14.75 -3.55 -15.37
CA ILE A 250 15.83 -4.41 -15.85
C ILE A 250 15.81 -4.39 -17.37
N LEU A 251 16.79 -3.75 -17.98
CA LEU A 251 16.94 -3.77 -19.42
C LEU A 251 17.45 -5.15 -19.89
N THR A 252 16.84 -5.66 -20.93
CA THR A 252 17.20 -6.97 -21.51
C THR A 252 17.42 -6.82 -23.00
N THR A 253 18.47 -7.44 -23.55
CA THR A 253 18.73 -7.35 -25.00
C THR A 253 19.52 -8.54 -25.53
N SER A 254 19.33 -8.85 -26.80
CA SER A 254 20.17 -9.81 -27.56
C SER A 254 21.45 -9.17 -28.09
N ARG A 255 21.68 -7.87 -27.88
CA ARG A 255 22.95 -7.25 -28.25
C ARG A 255 24.11 -7.99 -27.59
N PRO A 256 25.17 -8.35 -28.38
CA PRO A 256 26.35 -8.99 -27.81
C PRO A 256 27.02 -8.14 -26.70
N GLU A 257 27.62 -8.83 -25.74
CA GLU A 257 28.26 -8.21 -24.58
C GLU A 257 29.33 -7.16 -24.93
N LYS A 258 30.01 -7.32 -26.06
CA LYS A 258 30.99 -6.34 -26.59
C LYS A 258 30.39 -4.93 -26.80
N TYR A 259 29.08 -4.80 -26.92
CA TYR A 259 28.38 -3.51 -27.06
C TYR A 259 27.90 -2.90 -25.75
N ARG A 260 28.25 -3.49 -24.57
CA ARG A 260 27.76 -3.01 -23.25
C ARG A 260 28.01 -1.51 -23.04
N SER A 261 29.25 -1.06 -23.21
CA SER A 261 29.58 0.35 -23.01
C SER A 261 28.84 1.29 -23.97
N LEU A 262 28.63 0.87 -25.22
CA LEU A 262 27.88 1.64 -26.20
C LEU A 262 26.38 1.68 -25.84
N THR A 263 25.82 0.58 -25.38
CA THR A 263 24.42 0.47 -24.96
C THR A 263 24.16 1.34 -23.73
N ILE A 264 25.03 1.29 -22.71
CA ILE A 264 24.91 2.15 -21.52
C ILE A 264 24.98 3.63 -21.92
N LYS A 265 25.93 4.04 -22.77
CA LYS A 265 26.02 5.43 -23.25
C LYS A 265 24.76 5.86 -24.02
N GLN A 266 24.16 4.96 -24.81
CA GLN A 266 22.92 5.25 -25.52
C GLN A 266 21.77 5.49 -24.52
N MET A 267 21.59 4.62 -23.51
CA MET A 267 20.55 4.79 -22.49
C MET A 267 20.76 6.06 -21.67
N GLN A 268 21.99 6.37 -21.28
CA GLN A 268 22.34 7.63 -20.60
C GLN A 268 22.00 8.86 -21.44
N LYS A 269 22.31 8.85 -22.74
CA LYS A 269 21.98 9.95 -23.64
C LYS A 269 20.47 10.16 -23.79
N LEU A 270 19.68 9.09 -23.65
CA LEU A 270 18.24 9.12 -23.71
C LEU A 270 17.59 9.40 -22.35
N ASP A 271 18.39 9.60 -21.31
CA ASP A 271 17.92 9.76 -19.92
C ASP A 271 16.97 8.62 -19.51
N MET A 272 17.29 7.37 -19.92
CA MET A 272 16.55 6.18 -19.61
C MET A 272 17.10 5.53 -18.33
N PRO A 273 16.40 5.62 -17.17
CA PRO A 273 16.85 5.00 -15.93
C PRO A 273 16.65 3.48 -15.95
N PHE A 274 17.55 2.77 -15.29
CA PHE A 274 17.44 1.31 -15.10
C PHE A 274 18.30 0.86 -13.91
N ASP A 275 17.89 -0.25 -13.28
CA ASP A 275 18.64 -0.87 -12.18
C ASP A 275 19.68 -1.85 -12.69
N HIS A 276 19.33 -2.67 -13.71
CA HIS A 276 20.21 -3.70 -14.26
C HIS A 276 20.12 -3.76 -15.79
N LEU A 277 21.20 -4.25 -16.40
CA LEU A 277 21.27 -4.50 -17.85
C LEU A 277 21.75 -5.92 -18.11
N ILE A 278 20.90 -6.73 -18.71
CA ILE A 278 21.19 -8.11 -19.14
C ILE A 278 21.37 -8.12 -20.65
N MET A 279 22.58 -8.51 -21.11
CA MET A 279 22.95 -8.53 -22.52
C MET A 279 23.28 -9.94 -22.98
N GLY A 280 23.43 -10.13 -24.30
CA GLY A 280 23.83 -11.41 -24.89
C GLY A 280 22.74 -12.47 -24.83
N LEU A 281 21.49 -12.10 -24.64
CA LEU A 281 20.38 -13.05 -24.70
C LEU A 281 20.25 -13.62 -26.10
N LEU A 282 19.73 -14.84 -26.19
CA LEU A 282 19.43 -15.45 -27.50
C LEU A 282 18.38 -14.58 -28.22
N HIS A 283 18.59 -14.39 -29.52
CA HIS A 283 17.62 -13.74 -30.40
C HIS A 283 16.47 -14.70 -30.73
N SER A 284 15.69 -15.04 -29.69
CA SER A 284 14.63 -16.04 -29.74
C SER A 284 13.53 -15.68 -28.74
N LYS A 285 12.52 -16.55 -28.63
CA LYS A 285 11.43 -16.42 -27.68
C LYS A 285 11.97 -16.34 -26.22
N ARG A 286 11.49 -15.39 -25.44
CA ARG A 286 11.77 -15.26 -24.01
C ARG A 286 10.65 -15.91 -23.21
N ILE A 287 11.01 -16.61 -22.15
CA ILE A 287 10.07 -17.28 -21.24
C ILE A 287 10.48 -16.89 -19.83
N ILE A 288 9.54 -16.35 -19.06
CA ILE A 288 9.70 -16.09 -17.63
C ILE A 288 8.95 -17.20 -16.90
N ILE A 289 9.63 -17.84 -15.94
CA ILE A 289 9.03 -18.89 -15.11
C ILE A 289 8.93 -18.33 -13.70
N ASN A 290 7.70 -18.25 -13.19
CA ASN A 290 7.42 -17.79 -11.85
C ASN A 290 6.32 -18.66 -11.22
N ASP A 291 6.26 -18.69 -9.89
CA ASP A 291 5.26 -19.45 -9.16
C ASP A 291 4.01 -18.60 -8.83
N TYR A 292 2.99 -19.26 -8.34
CA TYR A 292 1.88 -18.61 -7.64
C TYR A 292 1.36 -19.51 -6.52
N SER A 293 0.87 -18.90 -5.44
CA SER A 293 0.34 -19.64 -4.30
C SER A 293 -1.14 -19.99 -4.49
N ARG A 294 -1.56 -21.16 -3.97
CA ARG A 294 -2.99 -21.52 -3.92
C ARG A 294 -3.83 -20.58 -3.06
N SER A 295 -3.22 -19.98 -2.04
CA SER A 295 -3.87 -18.97 -1.18
C SER A 295 -3.95 -17.59 -1.83
N ASN A 296 -3.22 -17.37 -2.92
CA ASN A 296 -3.29 -16.19 -3.75
C ASN A 296 -3.39 -16.62 -5.22
N PRO A 297 -4.61 -16.71 -5.79
CA PRO A 297 -4.84 -17.23 -7.14
C PRO A 297 -4.33 -16.31 -8.25
N TYR A 298 -3.94 -15.08 -7.94
CA TYR A 298 -3.44 -14.12 -8.91
C TYR A 298 -2.02 -14.46 -9.35
N LYS A 299 -1.81 -14.51 -10.65
CA LYS A 299 -0.49 -14.73 -11.23
C LYS A 299 0.43 -13.56 -10.91
N SER A 300 1.68 -13.86 -10.61
CA SER A 300 2.70 -12.87 -10.25
C SER A 300 3.61 -12.47 -11.41
N CYS A 301 3.30 -12.92 -12.63
CA CYS A 301 4.06 -12.62 -13.84
C CYS A 301 3.11 -12.45 -15.02
N ASP A 302 3.28 -11.35 -15.74
CA ASP A 302 2.63 -11.06 -17.01
C ASP A 302 3.65 -10.87 -18.13
N ALA A 303 3.24 -11.08 -19.39
CA ALA A 303 4.07 -10.87 -20.56
C ALA A 303 3.37 -9.93 -21.55
N ILE A 304 3.95 -8.77 -21.77
CA ILE A 304 3.52 -7.79 -22.75
C ILE A 304 4.31 -7.98 -24.05
N ASN A 305 3.61 -8.14 -25.17
CA ASN A 305 4.20 -8.21 -26.50
C ASN A 305 3.82 -6.96 -27.29
N LEU A 306 4.74 -6.01 -27.37
CA LEU A 306 4.61 -4.82 -28.19
C LEU A 306 4.88 -5.12 -29.66
N LYS A 307 4.15 -4.44 -30.53
CA LYS A 307 4.53 -4.39 -31.93
C LYS A 307 5.87 -3.67 -32.06
N ARG A 308 6.79 -4.23 -32.87
CA ARG A 308 8.13 -3.64 -33.05
C ARG A 308 8.06 -2.19 -33.49
N ASN A 309 8.81 -1.33 -32.83
CA ASN A 309 8.86 0.12 -33.01
C ASN A 309 7.52 0.85 -32.71
N SER A 310 6.60 0.23 -31.96
CA SER A 310 5.36 0.85 -31.51
C SER A 310 5.63 1.76 -30.31
N ASP A 311 4.84 2.81 -30.17
CA ASP A 311 4.81 3.76 -29.06
C ASP A 311 3.64 3.52 -28.08
N GLU A 312 2.94 2.37 -28.22
CA GLU A 312 1.73 2.02 -27.48
C GLU A 312 2.00 1.47 -26.06
N LEU A 313 3.23 1.52 -25.55
CA LEU A 313 3.59 0.92 -24.27
C LEU A 313 2.76 1.50 -23.10
N LYS A 314 2.46 2.80 -23.15
CA LYS A 314 1.69 3.49 -22.10
C LYS A 314 0.30 2.87 -21.93
N GLU A 315 -0.44 2.71 -23.00
CA GLU A 315 -1.79 2.17 -23.01
C GLU A 315 -1.83 0.72 -22.53
N ILE A 316 -0.87 -0.09 -22.99
CA ILE A 316 -0.78 -1.50 -22.60
C ILE A 316 -0.40 -1.67 -21.13
N LEU A 317 0.52 -0.86 -20.62
CA LEU A 317 0.89 -0.87 -19.21
C LEU A 317 -0.28 -0.43 -18.32
N LYS A 318 -1.06 0.56 -18.75
CA LYS A 318 -2.28 0.98 -18.05
C LYS A 318 -3.26 -0.18 -17.90
N GLU A 319 -3.53 -0.92 -18.97
CA GLU A 319 -4.40 -2.10 -18.93
C GLU A 319 -3.83 -3.22 -18.05
N SER A 320 -2.54 -3.53 -18.19
CA SER A 320 -1.90 -4.65 -17.47
C SER A 320 -1.73 -4.38 -15.98
N LEU A 321 -1.38 -3.15 -15.58
CA LEU A 321 -1.14 -2.78 -14.20
C LEU A 321 -2.39 -2.24 -13.51
N GLY A 322 -3.41 -1.79 -14.28
CA GLY A 322 -4.62 -1.17 -13.76
C GLY A 322 -4.35 0.14 -13.03
N ILE A 323 -3.34 0.90 -13.48
CA ILE A 323 -2.90 2.16 -12.85
C ILE A 323 -3.32 3.32 -13.74
N GLU A 324 -3.96 4.33 -13.14
CA GLU A 324 -4.09 5.64 -13.77
C GLU A 324 -2.78 6.41 -13.56
N TYR A 325 -2.17 6.90 -14.65
CA TYR A 325 -0.84 7.56 -14.57
C TYR A 325 -0.89 8.92 -13.87
N ASP A 326 -2.07 9.49 -13.72
CA ASP A 326 -2.28 10.72 -12.96
C ASP A 326 -2.18 10.51 -11.44
N GLU A 327 -2.09 9.23 -11.01
CA GLU A 327 -1.92 8.81 -9.61
C GLU A 327 -0.46 8.46 -9.27
N LEU A 328 0.47 8.56 -10.23
CA LEU A 328 1.90 8.28 -10.08
C LEU A 328 2.70 9.57 -9.90
#